data_813d3f001547795374aacd28b8a50edc
#
_entry.id   813d3f001547795374aacd28b8a50edc
#
_cell.length_a   1.000
_cell.length_b   1.000
_cell.length_c   1.000
_cell.angle_alpha   90.00
_cell.angle_beta   90.00
_cell.angle_gamma   90.00
#
_symmetry.space_group_name_H-M   'P 1'
#
loop_
_entity.id
_entity.type
_entity.pdbx_description
1 polymer ?
#
loop_
_entity_poly.entity_id
_entity_poly.type
_entity_poly.pdbx_seq_one_letter_code
_entity_poly.pdbx_strand_id
1 'polypeptide(L)'
;MLESRSYYRTTLYLSIVNALINTLVWNHLVFYSQYDPLLSSSHSLIFYVTFLAIPFGLWLGSPVALFLGAIWLLLWAGVLLWPLISSGIAPLISWQKFLTMLAWFYVFSAALSLLIAGILFSKKFATEFAYERKHLPRYKTFLKWSFGVAIVAMIIASFKDILHAAH
;
A
#
# COMPACT_ATOMS: atom_id res chain seq x y z
N MET A 1 6.17 20.11 -22.90
CA MET A 1 6.75 18.76 -22.63
C MET A 1 7.26 18.56 -21.20
N LEU A 2 7.60 19.60 -20.45
CA LEU A 2 8.09 19.49 -19.06
C LEU A 2 6.97 19.29 -18.03
N GLU A 3 5.75 19.77 -18.28
CA GLU A 3 4.61 19.61 -17.35
C GLU A 3 4.09 18.17 -17.20
N SER A 4 4.22 17.34 -18.25
CA SER A 4 3.70 15.96 -18.20
C SER A 4 4.46 15.05 -17.21
N ARG A 5 5.76 15.30 -17.02
CA ARG A 5 6.58 14.51 -16.07
C ARG A 5 6.29 14.81 -14.59
N SER A 6 5.63 15.93 -14.31
CA SER A 6 5.33 16.36 -12.96
C SER A 6 4.29 15.44 -12.30
N TYR A 7 3.25 15.03 -13.02
CA TYR A 7 2.15 14.26 -12.46
C TYR A 7 2.56 12.84 -12.06
N TYR A 8 3.30 12.12 -12.90
CA TYR A 8 3.86 10.82 -12.57
C TYR A 8 4.78 10.88 -11.33
N ARG A 9 5.71 11.85 -11.30
CA ARG A 9 6.62 12.02 -10.15
C ARG A 9 5.87 12.37 -8.88
N THR A 10 4.91 13.28 -8.95
CA THR A 10 4.07 13.63 -7.79
C THR A 10 3.33 12.41 -7.26
N THR A 11 2.74 11.59 -8.14
CA THR A 11 2.06 10.35 -7.75
C THR A 11 3.01 9.35 -7.11
N LEU A 12 4.23 9.23 -7.63
CA LEU A 12 5.26 8.38 -7.05
C LEU A 12 5.63 8.83 -5.62
N TYR A 13 5.85 10.13 -5.40
CA TYR A 13 6.12 10.66 -4.07
C TYR A 13 4.95 10.47 -3.11
N LEU A 14 3.73 10.73 -3.56
CA LEU A 14 2.52 10.46 -2.77
C LEU A 14 2.41 8.97 -2.39
N SER A 15 2.75 8.07 -3.31
CA SER A 15 2.75 6.62 -3.04
C SER A 15 3.80 6.23 -1.99
N ILE A 16 4.97 6.86 -1.99
CA ILE A 16 6.00 6.65 -0.96
C ILE A 16 5.50 7.14 0.40
N VAL A 17 4.96 8.36 0.46
CA VAL A 17 4.41 8.93 1.70
C VAL A 17 3.28 8.05 2.23
N ASN A 18 2.38 7.60 1.36
CA ASN A 18 1.30 6.69 1.74
C ASN A 18 1.81 5.35 2.27
N ALA A 19 2.85 4.78 1.65
CA ALA A 19 3.47 3.55 2.13
C ALA A 19 4.03 3.70 3.55
N LEU A 20 4.70 4.82 3.85
CA LEU A 20 5.20 5.12 5.19
C LEU A 20 4.06 5.28 6.20
N ILE A 21 3.03 6.03 5.86
CA ILE A 21 1.84 6.22 6.72
C ILE A 21 1.16 4.88 6.99
N ASN A 22 0.92 4.07 5.97
CA ASN A 22 0.28 2.76 6.12
C ASN A 22 1.13 1.78 6.95
N THR A 23 2.45 1.86 6.84
CA THR A 23 3.37 1.11 7.71
C THR A 23 3.21 1.51 9.18
N LEU A 24 3.10 2.80 9.48
CA LEU A 24 2.85 3.28 10.84
C LEU A 24 1.47 2.86 11.36
N VAL A 25 0.44 2.96 10.52
CA VAL A 25 -0.93 2.50 10.85
C VAL A 25 -0.94 1.00 11.15
N TRP A 26 -0.28 0.19 10.32
CA TRP A 26 -0.16 -1.25 10.54
C TRP A 26 0.55 -1.58 11.86
N ASN A 27 1.70 -0.94 12.12
CA ASN A 27 2.41 -1.11 13.40
C ASN A 27 1.53 -0.80 14.58
N HIS A 28 0.75 0.27 14.51
CA HIS A 28 -0.18 0.62 15.57
C HIS A 28 -1.29 -0.42 15.73
N LEU A 29 -1.90 -0.89 14.63
CA LEU A 29 -2.93 -1.93 14.68
C LEU A 29 -2.40 -3.22 15.32
N VAL A 30 -1.20 -3.65 14.95
CA VAL A 30 -0.57 -4.86 15.52
C VAL A 30 -0.24 -4.68 17.00
N PHE A 31 0.33 -3.53 17.37
CA PHE A 31 0.77 -3.29 18.76
C PHE A 31 -0.41 -3.19 19.74
N TYR A 32 -1.52 -2.57 19.33
CA TYR A 32 -2.66 -2.33 20.24
C TYR A 32 -3.79 -3.37 20.14
N SER A 33 -3.79 -4.23 19.14
CA SER A 33 -4.86 -5.22 18.96
C SER A 33 -4.72 -6.48 19.79
N GLN A 34 -3.68 -6.62 20.61
CA GLN A 34 -3.38 -7.84 21.37
C GLN A 34 -3.30 -9.11 20.49
N TYR A 35 -2.97 -8.95 19.21
CA TYR A 35 -2.78 -10.07 18.32
C TYR A 35 -1.62 -10.94 18.80
N ASP A 36 -1.81 -12.25 18.67
CA ASP A 36 -0.81 -13.27 19.00
C ASP A 36 0.57 -12.90 18.39
N PRO A 37 1.63 -12.78 19.22
CA PRO A 37 2.96 -12.40 18.72
C PRO A 37 3.50 -13.32 17.61
N LEU A 38 3.07 -14.57 17.54
CA LEU A 38 3.48 -15.52 16.50
C LEU A 38 2.84 -15.23 15.14
N LEU A 39 1.61 -14.71 15.11
CA LEU A 39 0.94 -14.23 13.90
C LEU A 39 1.45 -12.85 13.45
N SER A 40 2.00 -12.06 14.37
CA SER A 40 2.35 -10.66 14.10
C SER A 40 3.60 -10.48 13.25
N SER A 41 4.63 -11.33 13.38
CA SER A 41 5.93 -11.10 12.73
C SER A 41 5.93 -11.39 11.23
N SER A 42 5.42 -12.54 10.80
CA SER A 42 5.39 -12.92 9.38
C SER A 42 4.35 -12.10 8.59
N HIS A 43 3.17 -11.87 9.19
CA HIS A 43 2.14 -11.04 8.57
C HIS A 43 2.56 -9.58 8.46
N SER A 44 3.22 -9.04 9.47
CA SER A 44 3.77 -7.68 9.43
C SER A 44 4.77 -7.50 8.31
N LEU A 45 5.65 -8.47 8.08
CA LEU A 45 6.62 -8.42 6.99
C LEU A 45 5.92 -8.37 5.61
N ILE A 46 4.88 -9.18 5.41
CA ILE A 46 4.09 -9.17 4.17
C ILE A 46 3.48 -7.78 3.92
N PHE A 47 2.89 -7.17 4.95
CA PHE A 47 2.29 -5.85 4.83
C PHE A 47 3.32 -4.78 4.49
N TYR A 48 4.48 -4.75 5.18
CA TYR A 48 5.55 -3.79 4.89
C TYR A 48 6.05 -3.92 3.46
N VAL A 49 6.32 -5.16 3.05
CA VAL A 49 6.79 -5.44 1.68
C VAL A 49 5.74 -5.01 0.67
N THR A 50 4.46 -5.29 0.90
CA THR A 50 3.39 -4.92 -0.04
C THR A 50 3.27 -3.40 -0.17
N PHE A 51 3.28 -2.64 0.93
CA PHE A 51 3.22 -1.18 0.87
C PHE A 51 4.43 -0.57 0.16
N LEU A 52 5.63 -1.09 0.38
CA LEU A 52 6.85 -0.62 -0.29
C LEU A 52 6.93 -1.10 -1.75
N ALA A 53 6.36 -2.26 -2.06
CA ALA A 53 6.33 -2.81 -3.41
C ALA A 53 5.57 -1.94 -4.39
N ILE A 54 4.52 -1.24 -3.95
CA ILE A 54 3.72 -0.38 -4.81
C ILE A 54 4.55 0.77 -5.38
N PRO A 55 5.11 1.70 -4.58
CA PRO A 55 5.91 2.80 -5.11
C PRO A 55 7.16 2.31 -5.84
N PHE A 56 7.81 1.26 -5.36
CA PHE A 56 8.97 0.68 -6.01
C PHE A 56 8.63 0.09 -7.39
N GLY A 57 7.53 -0.67 -7.47
CA GLY A 57 7.05 -1.24 -8.73
C GLY A 57 6.58 -0.18 -9.73
N LEU A 58 5.96 0.91 -9.26
CA LEU A 58 5.63 2.07 -10.09
C LEU A 58 6.90 2.74 -10.62
N TRP A 59 7.91 2.93 -9.78
CA TRP A 59 9.20 3.48 -10.17
C TRP A 59 9.91 2.61 -11.21
N LEU A 60 9.77 1.28 -11.12
CA LEU A 60 10.27 0.30 -12.09
C LEU A 60 9.43 0.22 -13.38
N GLY A 61 8.33 0.96 -13.48
CA GLY A 61 7.42 0.90 -14.63
C GLY A 61 6.68 -0.44 -14.75
N SER A 62 6.36 -1.09 -13.63
CA SER A 62 5.66 -2.37 -13.63
C SER A 62 4.14 -2.18 -13.76
N PRO A 63 3.49 -2.68 -14.84
CA PRO A 63 2.03 -2.62 -14.96
C PRO A 63 1.31 -3.48 -13.92
N VAL A 64 1.96 -4.53 -13.44
CA VAL A 64 1.46 -5.39 -12.36
C VAL A 64 1.38 -4.58 -11.06
N ALA A 65 2.44 -3.82 -10.72
CA ALA A 65 2.43 -2.97 -9.54
C ALA A 65 1.38 -1.86 -9.64
N LEU A 66 1.10 -1.35 -10.83
CA LEU A 66 0.04 -0.38 -11.05
C LEU A 66 -1.33 -0.97 -10.74
N PHE A 67 -1.65 -2.11 -11.34
CA PHE A 67 -2.98 -2.72 -11.21
C PHE A 67 -3.20 -3.32 -9.82
N LEU A 68 -2.29 -4.20 -9.37
CA LEU A 68 -2.39 -4.83 -8.06
C LEU A 68 -2.24 -3.82 -6.91
N GLY A 69 -1.38 -2.80 -7.10
CA GLY A 69 -1.23 -1.72 -6.14
C GLY A 69 -2.50 -0.91 -5.96
N ALA A 70 -3.19 -0.57 -7.04
CA ALA A 70 -4.46 0.14 -6.97
C ALA A 70 -5.53 -0.69 -6.25
N ILE A 71 -5.66 -1.97 -6.58
CA ILE A 71 -6.59 -2.90 -5.90
C ILE A 71 -6.24 -3.01 -4.41
N TRP A 72 -4.96 -3.20 -4.08
CA TRP A 72 -4.50 -3.30 -2.70
C TRP A 72 -4.84 -2.05 -1.88
N LEU A 73 -4.63 -0.87 -2.44
CA LEU A 73 -4.95 0.40 -1.78
C LEU A 73 -6.46 0.55 -1.54
N LEU A 74 -7.31 0.08 -2.47
CA LEU A 74 -8.76 0.06 -2.28
C LEU A 74 -9.18 -0.90 -1.16
N LEU A 75 -8.64 -2.11 -1.15
CA LEU A 75 -8.92 -3.10 -0.11
C LEU A 75 -8.45 -2.60 1.26
N TRP A 76 -7.26 -2.02 1.33
CA TRP A 76 -6.70 -1.46 2.56
C TRP A 76 -7.54 -0.30 3.09
N ALA A 77 -7.96 0.62 2.23
CA ALA A 77 -8.87 1.70 2.63
C ALA A 77 -10.19 1.14 3.17
N GLY A 78 -10.74 0.09 2.55
CA GLY A 78 -11.92 -0.62 3.05
C GLY A 78 -11.71 -1.20 4.45
N VAL A 79 -10.57 -1.84 4.71
CA VAL A 79 -10.22 -2.37 6.04
C VAL A 79 -10.16 -1.25 7.09
N LEU A 80 -9.53 -0.12 6.75
CA LEU A 80 -9.42 1.02 7.67
C LEU A 80 -10.76 1.72 7.94
N LEU A 81 -11.66 1.75 6.96
CA LEU A 81 -12.98 2.37 7.09
C LEU A 81 -14.03 1.41 7.68
N TRP A 82 -13.78 0.11 7.68
CA TRP A 82 -14.73 -0.88 8.17
C TRP A 82 -15.23 -0.63 9.60
N PRO A 83 -14.39 -0.26 10.58
CA PRO A 83 -14.85 0.06 11.93
C PRO A 83 -15.80 1.26 11.97
N LEU A 84 -15.62 2.22 11.04
CA LEU A 84 -16.50 3.40 10.94
C LEU A 84 -17.84 3.05 10.30
N ILE A 85 -17.82 2.15 9.31
CA ILE A 85 -19.04 1.68 8.63
C ILE A 85 -19.86 0.80 9.56
N SER A 86 -19.22 -0.09 10.31
CA SER A 86 -19.88 -1.07 11.18
C SER A 86 -20.39 -0.49 12.49
N SER A 87 -19.69 0.49 13.08
CA SER A 87 -20.04 1.12 14.36
C SER A 87 -20.63 2.51 14.24
N GLY A 88 -20.79 3.01 13.02
CA GLY A 88 -21.28 4.36 12.72
C GLY A 88 -20.28 5.46 13.04
N ILE A 89 -20.70 6.72 12.81
CA ILE A 89 -19.87 7.92 13.02
C ILE A 89 -19.67 8.24 14.53
N ALA A 90 -20.46 7.61 15.41
CA ALA A 90 -20.38 7.84 16.84
C ALA A 90 -18.98 7.71 17.47
N PRO A 91 -18.10 6.77 17.04
CA PRO A 91 -16.73 6.69 17.52
C PRO A 91 -15.85 7.90 17.19
N LEU A 92 -16.15 8.63 16.12
CA LEU A 92 -15.41 9.84 15.69
C LEU A 92 -15.87 11.09 16.46
N ILE A 93 -17.11 11.10 16.93
CA ILE A 93 -17.73 12.27 17.57
C ILE A 93 -17.54 12.24 19.09
N SER A 94 -17.24 11.08 19.70
CA SER A 94 -16.96 11.02 21.12
C SER A 94 -15.63 11.70 21.43
N TRP A 95 -15.66 12.76 22.26
CA TRP A 95 -14.49 13.55 22.65
C TRP A 95 -13.31 12.69 23.18
N GLN A 96 -13.58 11.61 23.87
CA GLN A 96 -12.55 10.68 24.37
C GLN A 96 -11.83 9.93 23.25
N LYS A 97 -12.48 9.68 22.12
CA LYS A 97 -11.88 9.02 20.95
C LYS A 97 -11.34 10.02 19.93
N PHE A 98 -11.84 11.26 19.92
CA PHE A 98 -11.29 12.36 19.15
C PHE A 98 -9.88 12.75 19.65
N LEU A 99 -9.65 12.68 20.96
CA LEU A 99 -8.34 12.89 21.58
C LEU A 99 -7.35 11.75 21.25
N THR A 100 -7.82 10.56 20.91
CA THR A 100 -6.96 9.58 20.25
C THR A 100 -6.81 10.02 18.79
N MET A 101 -5.83 10.85 18.48
CA MET A 101 -5.41 11.28 17.11
C MET A 101 -5.41 10.16 16.08
N LEU A 102 -5.50 8.93 16.50
CA LEU A 102 -5.42 7.68 15.80
C LEU A 102 -6.60 7.38 14.89
N ALA A 103 -7.84 7.70 15.31
CA ALA A 103 -9.00 7.48 14.44
C ALA A 103 -8.93 8.38 13.20
N TRP A 104 -8.49 9.62 13.36
CA TRP A 104 -8.26 10.55 12.26
C TRP A 104 -7.09 10.13 11.38
N PHE A 105 -6.06 9.52 11.98
CA PHE A 105 -4.93 9.00 11.24
C PHE A 105 -5.33 7.84 10.32
N TYR A 106 -6.26 6.98 10.76
CA TYR A 106 -6.84 5.92 9.91
C TYR A 106 -7.70 6.49 8.79
N VAL A 107 -8.55 7.47 9.08
CA VAL A 107 -9.36 8.14 8.05
C VAL A 107 -8.46 8.83 7.04
N PHE A 108 -7.43 9.53 7.48
CA PHE A 108 -6.47 10.19 6.60
C PHE A 108 -5.71 9.17 5.73
N SER A 109 -5.24 8.08 6.32
CA SER A 109 -4.56 7.00 5.60
C SER A 109 -5.48 6.34 4.55
N ALA A 110 -6.73 6.09 4.90
CA ALA A 110 -7.73 5.57 3.98
C ALA A 110 -8.03 6.54 2.83
N ALA A 111 -8.25 7.83 3.15
CA ALA A 111 -8.50 8.86 2.15
C ALA A 111 -7.32 9.02 1.17
N LEU A 112 -6.09 9.01 1.69
CA LEU A 112 -4.88 9.08 0.86
C LEU A 112 -4.74 7.85 -0.03
N SER A 113 -5.03 6.66 0.50
CA SER A 113 -5.01 5.40 -0.26
C SER A 113 -6.05 5.41 -1.38
N LEU A 114 -7.28 5.88 -1.12
CA LEU A 114 -8.33 6.04 -2.12
C LEU A 114 -7.95 7.07 -3.19
N LEU A 115 -7.38 8.20 -2.79
CA LEU A 115 -6.90 9.22 -3.71
C LEU A 115 -5.86 8.65 -4.67
N ILE A 116 -4.85 7.95 -4.14
CA ILE A 116 -3.79 7.36 -4.97
C ILE A 116 -4.37 6.27 -5.88
N ALA A 117 -5.23 5.39 -5.38
CA ALA A 117 -5.90 4.39 -6.20
C ALA A 117 -6.67 5.05 -7.37
N GLY A 118 -7.43 6.12 -7.10
CA GLY A 118 -8.13 6.89 -8.13
C GLY A 118 -7.17 7.51 -9.16
N ILE A 119 -6.02 8.03 -8.72
CA ILE A 119 -4.98 8.55 -9.62
C ILE A 119 -4.43 7.44 -10.50
N LEU A 120 -4.12 6.26 -9.94
CA LEU A 120 -3.57 5.12 -10.67
C LEU A 120 -4.53 4.61 -11.77
N PHE A 121 -5.84 4.70 -11.56
CA PHE A 121 -6.85 4.37 -12.58
C PHE A 121 -7.11 5.51 -13.57
N SER A 122 -6.56 6.70 -13.37
CA SER A 122 -6.83 7.83 -14.26
C SER A 122 -6.14 7.65 -15.62
N LYS A 123 -6.84 8.05 -16.70
CA LYS A 123 -6.28 8.02 -18.07
C LYS A 123 -5.00 8.84 -18.18
N LYS A 124 -4.94 9.99 -17.48
CA LYS A 124 -3.77 10.88 -17.49
C LYS A 124 -2.55 10.14 -16.92
N PHE A 125 -2.70 9.48 -15.76
CA PHE A 125 -1.60 8.72 -15.18
C PHE A 125 -1.18 7.56 -16.08
N ALA A 126 -2.13 6.80 -16.62
CA ALA A 126 -1.85 5.68 -17.50
C ALA A 126 -1.04 6.10 -18.73
N THR A 127 -1.32 7.27 -19.31
CA THR A 127 -0.58 7.81 -20.46
C THR A 127 0.86 8.18 -20.08
N GLU A 128 1.05 8.90 -18.98
CA GLU A 128 2.39 9.27 -18.50
C GLU A 128 3.21 8.05 -18.08
N PHE A 129 2.58 7.10 -17.41
CA PHE A 129 3.21 5.84 -17.02
C PHE A 129 3.66 5.01 -18.23
N ALA A 130 2.82 4.93 -19.29
CA ALA A 130 3.17 4.24 -20.53
C ALA A 130 4.36 4.91 -21.22
N TYR A 131 4.43 6.23 -21.19
CA TYR A 131 5.55 6.99 -21.72
C TYR A 131 6.85 6.71 -20.95
N GLU A 132 6.82 6.84 -19.63
CA GLU A 132 7.99 6.58 -18.77
C GLU A 132 8.47 5.12 -18.91
N ARG A 133 7.55 4.17 -19.03
CA ARG A 133 7.87 2.76 -19.23
C ARG A 133 8.64 2.50 -20.52
N LYS A 134 8.35 3.21 -21.61
CA LYS A 134 9.07 3.07 -22.89
C LYS A 134 10.51 3.55 -22.81
N HIS A 135 10.80 4.49 -21.92
CA HIS A 135 12.12 5.14 -21.78
C HIS A 135 12.89 4.61 -20.55
N LEU A 136 12.50 3.46 -20.00
CA LEU A 136 13.17 2.87 -18.85
C LEU A 136 14.61 2.44 -19.21
N PRO A 137 15.62 2.81 -18.41
CA PRO A 137 16.98 2.35 -18.60
C PRO A 137 17.06 0.83 -18.32
N ARG A 138 18.01 0.15 -19.00
CA ARG A 138 18.19 -1.32 -18.94
C ARG A 138 18.32 -1.87 -17.53
N TYR A 139 18.99 -1.16 -16.62
CA TYR A 139 19.14 -1.60 -15.21
C TYR A 139 17.80 -1.70 -14.48
N LYS A 140 16.83 -0.84 -14.79
CA LYS A 140 15.47 -0.93 -14.20
C LYS A 140 14.72 -2.17 -14.67
N THR A 141 14.95 -2.61 -15.89
CA THR A 141 14.37 -3.86 -16.41
C THR A 141 14.91 -5.06 -15.62
N PHE A 142 16.20 -5.09 -15.37
CA PHE A 142 16.82 -6.15 -14.55
C PHE A 142 16.27 -6.14 -13.11
N LEU A 143 16.25 -4.97 -12.46
CA LEU A 143 15.69 -4.82 -11.11
C LEU A 143 14.22 -5.25 -11.03
N LYS A 144 13.42 -4.97 -12.06
CA LYS A 144 12.03 -5.38 -12.12
C LYS A 144 11.87 -6.90 -12.07
N TRP A 145 12.68 -7.64 -12.84
CA TRP A 145 12.64 -9.10 -12.82
C TRP A 145 13.11 -9.66 -11.48
N SER A 146 14.23 -9.16 -10.95
CA SER A 146 14.76 -9.57 -9.64
C SER A 146 13.75 -9.33 -8.52
N PHE A 147 13.07 -8.19 -8.54
CA PHE A 147 12.04 -7.85 -7.56
C PHE A 147 10.79 -8.73 -7.70
N GLY A 148 10.35 -9.02 -8.93
CA GLY A 148 9.25 -9.96 -9.17
C GLY A 148 9.54 -11.35 -8.61
N VAL A 149 10.75 -11.86 -8.85
CA VAL A 149 11.20 -13.15 -8.29
C VAL A 149 11.22 -13.12 -6.76
N ALA A 150 11.73 -12.04 -6.15
CA ALA A 150 11.77 -11.91 -4.69
C ALA A 150 10.35 -11.89 -4.06
N ILE A 151 9.40 -11.19 -4.67
CA ILE A 151 7.99 -11.20 -4.21
C ILE A 151 7.40 -12.60 -4.29
N VAL A 152 7.57 -13.30 -5.40
CA VAL A 152 7.06 -14.67 -5.56
C VAL A 152 7.68 -15.61 -4.52
N ALA A 153 8.99 -15.52 -4.30
CA ALA A 153 9.67 -16.32 -3.28
C ALA A 153 9.12 -16.04 -1.87
N MET A 154 8.86 -14.78 -1.52
CA MET A 154 8.27 -14.42 -0.23
C MET A 154 6.85 -14.94 -0.07
N ILE A 155 6.03 -14.86 -1.12
CA ILE A 155 4.66 -15.40 -1.09
C ILE A 155 4.72 -16.91 -0.84
N ILE A 156 5.58 -17.65 -1.55
CA ILE A 156 5.74 -19.09 -1.37
C ILE A 156 6.21 -19.43 0.05
N ALA A 157 7.19 -18.70 0.59
CA ALA A 157 7.66 -18.89 1.97
C ALA A 157 6.54 -18.69 2.99
N SER A 158 5.76 -17.60 2.83
CA SER A 158 4.63 -17.30 3.73
C SER A 158 3.53 -18.37 3.67
N PHE A 159 3.22 -18.91 2.49
CA PHE A 159 2.28 -20.03 2.37
C PHE A 159 2.78 -21.29 3.07
N LYS A 160 4.08 -21.57 3.00
CA LYS A 160 4.68 -22.71 3.69
C LYS A 160 4.54 -22.60 5.21
N ASP A 161 4.78 -21.41 5.76
CA ASP A 161 4.64 -21.16 7.20
C ASP A 161 3.18 -21.29 7.68
N ILE A 162 2.21 -20.82 6.89
CA ILE A 162 0.78 -20.99 7.19
C ILE A 162 0.38 -22.47 7.18
N LEU A 163 0.87 -23.25 6.23
CA LEU A 163 0.59 -24.68 6.14
C LEU A 163 1.19 -25.46 7.32
N HIS A 164 2.39 -25.10 7.78
CA HIS A 164 3.02 -25.71 8.95
C HIS A 164 2.35 -25.32 10.28
N ALA A 165 1.73 -24.15 10.36
CA ALA A 165 0.99 -23.73 11.55
C ALA A 165 -0.41 -24.36 11.66
N ALA A 166 -0.92 -24.94 10.55
CA ALA A 166 -2.23 -25.58 10.47
C ALA A 166 -2.20 -27.08 10.82
N HIS A 167 -1.03 -27.65 11.04
CA HIS A 167 -0.77 -29.04 11.48
C HIS A 167 -0.15 -29.05 12.87
#